data_b232baed49aceac5aaf9fc265182bfc0
#
_entry.id   b232baed49aceac5aaf9fc265182bfc0
#
_cell.length_a   1.000
_cell.length_b   1.000
_cell.length_c   1.000
_cell.angle_alpha   90.00
_cell.angle_beta   90.00
_cell.angle_gamma   90.00
#
_symmetry.space_group_name_H-M   'P 1'
#
loop_
_entity.id
_entity.type
_entity.pdbx_description
1 polymer ?
#
loop_
_entity_poly.entity_id
_entity_poly.type
_entity_poly.pdbx_seq_one_letter_code
_entity_poly.pdbx_strand_id
1 'polypeptide(L)'
;MQKRKFWEIVFQWVFPCALLVVALVLSIYEFNNKMNSAIQTVVDDQAEQIGYYYSAGVDDKLGALGDITSAMANIMASRPDRSDAFVYEKLDTIVKASNAYMSAYCAVNGNGMLSDRREFDMSELNYYGSISGTSAHYIYAGTDGINGQTAFIYVCPIAISGNVTGYLLSYMNPDNMKEFFDNSVYGDKAFFSLVNRNGTIMACYGATDGTAILQNDFWNSLKDISESLGSWTLFERQQQKGNSGILHV
;
A
#
# COMPACT_ATOMS: atom_id res chain seq x y z
N MET A 1 -33.83 -73.40 3.40
CA MET A 1 -32.60 -73.47 4.25
C MET A 1 -31.44 -72.70 3.71
N GLN A 2 -31.24 -72.57 2.38
CA GLN A 2 -30.12 -71.83 1.77
C GLN A 2 -30.14 -70.32 1.91
N LYS A 3 -31.30 -69.66 1.86
CA LYS A 3 -31.42 -68.18 2.03
C LYS A 3 -30.99 -67.66 3.41
N ARG A 4 -31.23 -68.46 4.48
CA ARG A 4 -30.91 -68.07 5.83
C ARG A 4 -29.39 -68.05 6.10
N LYS A 5 -28.66 -69.04 5.55
CA LYS A 5 -27.20 -69.09 5.64
C LYS A 5 -26.51 -67.98 4.85
N PHE A 6 -27.08 -67.56 3.70
CA PHE A 6 -26.58 -66.45 2.90
C PHE A 6 -26.64 -65.13 3.67
N TRP A 7 -27.79 -64.83 4.29
CA TRP A 7 -27.97 -63.61 5.11
C TRP A 7 -27.07 -63.61 6.37
N GLU A 8 -26.80 -64.74 6.96
CA GLU A 8 -25.85 -64.86 8.09
C GLU A 8 -24.41 -64.52 7.67
N ILE A 9 -23.99 -64.97 6.51
CA ILE A 9 -22.67 -64.62 5.93
C ILE A 9 -22.58 -63.14 5.58
N VAL A 10 -23.62 -62.56 4.99
CA VAL A 10 -23.68 -61.12 4.66
C VAL A 10 -23.60 -60.28 5.91
N PHE A 11 -24.34 -60.57 6.95
CA PHE A 11 -24.29 -59.84 8.19
C PHE A 11 -22.97 -60.00 8.97
N GLN A 12 -22.41 -61.20 8.93
CA GLN A 12 -21.16 -61.46 9.64
C GLN A 12 -19.90 -60.88 9.01
N TRP A 13 -19.83 -60.81 7.70
CA TRP A 13 -18.62 -60.39 6.99
C TRP A 13 -18.76 -59.17 6.12
N VAL A 14 -19.83 -59.01 5.35
CA VAL A 14 -19.98 -57.94 4.41
C VAL A 14 -20.35 -56.63 5.14
N PHE A 15 -21.23 -56.71 6.12
CA PHE A 15 -21.65 -55.52 6.88
C PHE A 15 -20.52 -54.85 7.68
N PRO A 16 -19.68 -55.59 8.44
CA PRO A 16 -18.54 -54.98 9.11
C PRO A 16 -17.50 -54.40 8.14
N CYS A 17 -17.25 -55.11 7.01
CA CYS A 17 -16.35 -54.56 5.99
C CYS A 17 -16.89 -53.26 5.35
N ALA A 18 -18.19 -53.19 5.06
CA ALA A 18 -18.82 -51.99 4.58
C ALA A 18 -18.72 -50.83 5.59
N LEU A 19 -18.96 -51.09 6.86
CA LEU A 19 -18.79 -50.08 7.93
C LEU A 19 -17.35 -49.57 8.02
N LEU A 20 -16.36 -50.47 7.92
CA LEU A 20 -14.94 -50.09 7.91
C LEU A 20 -14.61 -49.16 6.71
N VAL A 21 -15.12 -49.50 5.53
CA VAL A 21 -14.91 -48.66 4.33
C VAL A 21 -15.54 -47.29 4.52
N VAL A 22 -16.77 -47.22 5.03
CA VAL A 22 -17.45 -45.94 5.31
C VAL A 22 -16.66 -45.11 6.35
N ALA A 23 -16.22 -45.73 7.43
CA ALA A 23 -15.41 -45.07 8.47
C ALA A 23 -14.10 -44.52 7.89
N LEU A 24 -13.46 -45.29 6.99
CA LEU A 24 -12.21 -44.89 6.34
C LEU A 24 -12.43 -43.71 5.39
N VAL A 25 -13.50 -43.73 4.61
CA VAL A 25 -13.87 -42.61 3.72
C VAL A 25 -14.17 -41.32 4.52
N LEU A 26 -14.92 -41.46 5.61
CA LEU A 26 -15.21 -40.32 6.50
C LEU A 26 -13.94 -39.76 7.14
N SER A 27 -13.04 -40.64 7.58
CA SER A 27 -11.75 -40.23 8.17
C SER A 27 -10.87 -39.48 7.16
N ILE A 28 -10.81 -39.96 5.91
CA ILE A 28 -10.08 -39.29 4.82
C ILE A 28 -10.71 -37.90 4.53
N TYR A 29 -12.03 -37.84 4.49
CA TYR A 29 -12.75 -36.58 4.27
C TYR A 29 -12.47 -35.55 5.37
N GLU A 30 -12.58 -35.96 6.66
CA GLU A 30 -12.26 -35.08 7.78
C GLU A 30 -10.79 -34.66 7.79
N PHE A 31 -9.87 -35.58 7.48
CA PHE A 31 -8.44 -35.26 7.38
C PHE A 31 -8.18 -34.21 6.29
N ASN A 32 -8.74 -34.41 5.09
CA ASN A 32 -8.58 -33.43 4.00
C ASN A 32 -9.15 -32.06 4.37
N ASN A 33 -10.32 -31.99 5.02
CA ASN A 33 -10.89 -30.73 5.45
C ASN A 33 -10.02 -30.02 6.49
N LYS A 34 -9.52 -30.74 7.48
CA LYS A 34 -8.63 -30.20 8.51
C LYS A 34 -7.29 -29.74 7.91
N MET A 35 -6.75 -30.52 6.99
CA MET A 35 -5.50 -30.17 6.30
C MET A 35 -5.67 -28.92 5.44
N ASN A 36 -6.74 -28.83 4.66
CA ASN A 36 -7.02 -27.66 3.85
C ASN A 36 -7.21 -26.41 4.71
N SER A 37 -7.96 -26.53 5.82
CA SER A 37 -8.14 -25.41 6.76
C SER A 37 -6.80 -24.98 7.40
N ALA A 38 -5.95 -25.93 7.78
CA ALA A 38 -4.63 -25.62 8.35
C ALA A 38 -3.71 -24.95 7.31
N ILE A 39 -3.70 -25.43 6.07
CA ILE A 39 -2.93 -24.81 4.99
C ILE A 39 -3.42 -23.38 4.74
N GLN A 40 -4.73 -23.19 4.70
CA GLN A 40 -5.32 -21.87 4.47
C GLN A 40 -4.93 -20.90 5.59
N THR A 41 -5.01 -21.32 6.85
CA THR A 41 -4.57 -20.48 7.99
C THR A 41 -3.09 -20.10 7.87
N VAL A 42 -2.21 -21.04 7.49
CA VAL A 42 -0.78 -20.73 7.32
C VAL A 42 -0.54 -19.75 6.16
N VAL A 43 -1.26 -19.91 5.07
CA VAL A 43 -1.15 -18.98 3.91
C VAL A 43 -1.62 -17.58 4.30
N ASP A 44 -2.74 -17.49 5.04
CA ASP A 44 -3.29 -16.21 5.50
C ASP A 44 -2.33 -15.52 6.47
N ASP A 45 -1.79 -16.23 7.45
CA ASP A 45 -0.82 -15.70 8.41
C ASP A 45 0.45 -15.19 7.70
N GLN A 46 0.92 -15.93 6.68
CA GLN A 46 2.06 -15.51 5.88
C GLN A 46 1.76 -14.27 5.04
N ALA A 47 0.59 -14.21 4.41
CA ALA A 47 0.17 -13.06 3.62
C ALA A 47 0.05 -11.80 4.47
N GLU A 48 -0.50 -11.92 5.70
CA GLU A 48 -0.58 -10.81 6.65
C GLU A 48 0.80 -10.33 7.08
N GLN A 49 1.72 -11.24 7.42
CA GLN A 49 3.09 -10.89 7.81
C GLN A 49 3.83 -10.18 6.67
N ILE A 50 3.67 -10.64 5.44
CA ILE A 50 4.27 -10.03 4.27
C ILE A 50 3.68 -8.65 4.02
N GLY A 51 2.35 -8.51 4.10
CA GLY A 51 1.68 -7.23 3.99
C GLY A 51 2.17 -6.21 5.03
N TYR A 52 2.34 -6.66 6.28
CA TYR A 52 2.90 -5.83 7.34
C TYR A 52 4.35 -5.42 7.07
N TYR A 53 5.19 -6.34 6.61
CA TYR A 53 6.58 -6.06 6.27
C TYR A 53 6.71 -5.01 5.17
N TYR A 54 5.91 -5.14 4.11
CA TYR A 54 5.91 -4.17 3.03
C TYR A 54 5.33 -2.82 3.45
N SER A 55 4.27 -2.81 4.25
CA SER A 55 3.73 -1.56 4.80
C SER A 55 4.76 -0.82 5.64
N ALA A 56 5.47 -1.52 6.52
CA ALA A 56 6.54 -0.92 7.33
C ALA A 56 7.68 -0.37 6.46
N GLY A 57 8.06 -1.07 5.39
CA GLY A 57 9.08 -0.59 4.45
C GLY A 57 8.66 0.68 3.69
N VAL A 58 7.39 0.78 3.31
CA VAL A 58 6.82 2.00 2.71
C VAL A 58 6.82 3.15 3.74
N ASP A 59 6.37 2.87 4.96
CA ASP A 59 6.34 3.87 6.04
C ASP A 59 7.74 4.38 6.37
N ASP A 60 8.75 3.52 6.41
CA ASP A 60 10.14 3.92 6.63
C ASP A 60 10.67 4.85 5.53
N LYS A 61 10.40 4.54 4.27
CA LYS A 61 10.84 5.38 3.13
C LYS A 61 10.14 6.73 3.11
N LEU A 62 8.84 6.75 3.31
CA LEU A 62 8.09 7.99 3.40
C LEU A 62 8.50 8.76 4.66
N GLY A 63 8.62 8.08 5.81
CA GLY A 63 9.08 8.69 7.06
C GLY A 63 10.43 9.40 6.91
N ALA A 64 11.42 8.74 6.31
CA ALA A 64 12.74 9.34 6.07
C ALA A 64 12.68 10.60 5.20
N LEU A 65 11.85 10.59 4.15
CA LEU A 65 11.59 11.77 3.31
C LEU A 65 10.96 12.90 4.14
N GLY A 66 9.97 12.57 4.96
CA GLY A 66 9.27 13.50 5.82
C GLY A 66 10.18 14.13 6.88
N ASP A 67 11.00 13.33 7.54
CA ASP A 67 11.91 13.76 8.61
C ASP A 67 12.94 14.75 8.08
N ILE A 68 13.57 14.45 6.95
CA ILE A 68 14.57 15.34 6.35
C ILE A 68 13.93 16.65 5.91
N THR A 69 12.76 16.59 5.25
CA THR A 69 12.05 17.80 4.80
C THR A 69 11.61 18.65 5.97
N SER A 70 11.09 18.02 7.03
CA SER A 70 10.67 18.72 8.25
C SER A 70 11.85 19.35 8.99
N ALA A 71 12.99 18.66 9.05
CA ALA A 71 14.22 19.24 9.62
C ALA A 71 14.67 20.49 8.85
N MET A 72 14.65 20.44 7.51
CA MET A 72 15.00 21.60 6.68
C MET A 72 13.97 22.73 6.82
N ALA A 73 12.68 22.42 6.92
CA ALA A 73 11.64 23.43 7.18
C ALA A 73 11.85 24.15 8.52
N ASN A 74 12.22 23.41 9.58
CA ASN A 74 12.54 23.99 10.89
C ASN A 74 13.79 24.88 10.84
N ILE A 75 14.83 24.48 10.12
CA ILE A 75 16.02 25.31 9.89
C ILE A 75 15.65 26.60 9.15
N MET A 76 14.79 26.49 8.12
CA MET A 76 14.32 27.66 7.40
C MET A 76 13.44 28.57 8.26
N ALA A 77 12.62 28.01 9.15
CA ALA A 77 11.79 28.76 10.08
C ALA A 77 12.63 29.57 11.09
N SER A 78 13.82 29.07 11.46
CA SER A 78 14.74 29.75 12.36
C SER A 78 15.44 30.97 11.74
N ARG A 79 15.36 31.12 10.41
CA ARG A 79 15.99 32.23 9.65
C ARG A 79 14.93 32.96 8.81
N PRO A 80 14.29 34.00 9.36
CA PRO A 80 13.28 34.78 8.62
C PRO A 80 13.84 35.49 7.37
N ASP A 81 15.09 35.92 7.45
CA ASP A 81 15.81 36.60 6.35
C ASP A 81 16.56 35.54 5.51
N ARG A 82 15.87 34.98 4.54
CA ARG A 82 16.36 33.89 3.72
C ARG A 82 16.77 34.42 2.35
N SER A 83 18.08 34.33 2.07
CA SER A 83 18.55 34.54 0.69
C SER A 83 18.21 33.33 -0.19
N ASP A 84 18.07 33.54 -1.50
CA ASP A 84 17.84 32.45 -2.45
C ASP A 84 18.91 31.38 -2.38
N ALA A 85 20.17 31.78 -2.18
CA ALA A 85 21.29 30.84 -2.02
C ALA A 85 21.09 29.90 -0.81
N PHE A 86 20.56 30.42 0.29
CA PHE A 86 20.23 29.61 1.47
C PHE A 86 19.06 28.66 1.19
N VAL A 87 18.03 29.13 0.49
CA VAL A 87 16.89 28.25 0.11
C VAL A 87 17.38 27.12 -0.77
N TYR A 88 18.14 27.41 -1.82
CA TYR A 88 18.69 26.37 -2.71
C TYR A 88 19.60 25.37 -1.98
N GLU A 89 20.42 25.81 -1.02
CA GLU A 89 21.22 24.91 -0.18
C GLU A 89 20.34 23.89 0.57
N LYS A 90 19.20 24.33 1.11
CA LYS A 90 18.29 23.42 1.83
C LYS A 90 17.55 22.48 0.90
N LEU A 91 17.13 22.96 -0.26
CA LEU A 91 16.56 22.13 -1.30
C LEU A 91 17.54 21.05 -1.78
N ASP A 92 18.79 21.43 -2.08
CA ASP A 92 19.86 20.49 -2.45
C ASP A 92 20.11 19.45 -1.33
N THR A 93 20.04 19.87 -0.06
CA THR A 93 20.21 18.95 1.07
C THR A 93 19.13 17.91 1.14
N ILE A 94 17.88 18.26 0.89
CA ILE A 94 16.75 17.32 0.85
C ILE A 94 16.99 16.26 -0.23
N VAL A 95 17.31 16.70 -1.45
CA VAL A 95 17.52 15.76 -2.59
C VAL A 95 18.71 14.81 -2.32
N LYS A 96 19.82 15.32 -1.75
CA LYS A 96 21.01 14.51 -1.48
C LYS A 96 20.86 13.56 -0.30
N ALA A 97 20.05 13.92 0.69
CA ALA A 97 19.92 13.16 1.92
C ALA A 97 18.68 12.23 1.94
N SER A 98 17.80 12.33 0.94
CA SER A 98 16.62 11.49 0.80
C SER A 98 16.54 10.87 -0.61
N ASN A 99 15.55 10.02 -0.83
CA ASN A 99 15.25 9.45 -2.15
C ASN A 99 14.39 10.40 -3.02
N ALA A 100 14.35 11.70 -2.70
CA ALA A 100 13.66 12.68 -3.51
C ALA A 100 14.42 12.91 -4.83
N TYR A 101 13.71 12.90 -5.94
CA TYR A 101 14.31 13.30 -7.23
C TYR A 101 14.29 14.82 -7.42
N MET A 102 13.47 15.53 -6.64
CA MET A 102 13.32 16.97 -6.67
C MET A 102 12.82 17.46 -5.31
N SER A 103 13.17 18.69 -4.96
CA SER A 103 12.55 19.43 -3.86
C SER A 103 12.20 20.85 -4.30
N ALA A 104 11.24 21.46 -3.63
CA ALA A 104 10.79 22.80 -3.94
C ALA A 104 10.52 23.61 -2.66
N TYR A 105 10.69 24.91 -2.75
CA TYR A 105 10.14 25.88 -1.82
C TYR A 105 8.96 26.58 -2.52
N CYS A 106 7.85 26.69 -1.83
CA CYS A 106 6.68 27.41 -2.29
C CYS A 106 6.36 28.53 -1.31
N ALA A 107 6.43 29.80 -1.74
CA ALA A 107 5.96 30.91 -0.95
C ALA A 107 4.43 30.91 -0.88
N VAL A 108 3.85 31.59 0.11
CA VAL A 108 2.38 31.65 0.31
C VAL A 108 1.66 32.25 -0.88
N ASN A 109 2.32 33.10 -1.68
CA ASN A 109 1.77 33.70 -2.90
C ASN A 109 1.86 32.80 -4.16
N GLY A 110 2.36 31.58 -4.03
CA GLY A 110 2.51 30.63 -5.13
C GLY A 110 3.85 30.65 -5.83
N ASN A 111 4.71 31.65 -5.61
CA ASN A 111 6.05 31.64 -6.19
C ASN A 111 6.86 30.47 -5.67
N GLY A 112 7.43 29.67 -6.57
CA GLY A 112 8.20 28.48 -6.26
C GLY A 112 9.64 28.54 -6.72
N MET A 113 10.52 27.87 -5.97
CA MET A 113 11.93 27.66 -6.28
C MET A 113 12.22 26.17 -6.23
N LEU A 114 12.78 25.60 -7.30
CA LEU A 114 13.11 24.19 -7.41
C LEU A 114 14.59 23.93 -7.06
N SER A 115 14.91 22.71 -6.63
CA SER A 115 16.30 22.32 -6.33
C SER A 115 17.25 22.42 -7.51
N ASP A 116 16.74 22.36 -8.73
CA ASP A 116 17.52 22.54 -9.97
C ASP A 116 17.68 24.02 -10.39
N ARG A 117 17.32 24.94 -9.50
CA ARG A 117 17.43 26.40 -9.64
C ARG A 117 16.45 27.05 -10.62
N ARG A 118 15.45 26.32 -11.07
CA ARG A 118 14.33 26.91 -11.80
C ARG A 118 13.39 27.61 -10.82
N GLU A 119 12.89 28.77 -11.22
CA GLU A 119 11.71 29.40 -10.60
C GLU A 119 10.45 28.89 -11.29
N PHE A 120 9.39 28.74 -10.53
CA PHE A 120 8.17 28.12 -11.01
C PHE A 120 6.96 28.71 -10.31
N ASP A 121 5.87 28.97 -11.06
CA ASP A 121 4.60 29.33 -10.46
C ASP A 121 3.86 28.06 -10.00
N MET A 122 3.93 27.80 -8.71
CA MET A 122 3.29 26.64 -8.10
C MET A 122 1.77 26.70 -8.16
N SER A 123 1.18 27.89 -8.39
CA SER A 123 -0.27 28.06 -8.49
C SER A 123 -0.87 27.42 -9.74
N GLU A 124 -0.04 27.15 -10.75
CA GLU A 124 -0.44 26.46 -11.98
C GLU A 124 -0.54 24.93 -11.82
N LEU A 125 -0.04 24.38 -10.70
CA LEU A 125 -0.09 22.95 -10.47
C LEU A 125 -1.50 22.49 -10.07
N ASN A 126 -1.94 21.38 -10.61
CA ASN A 126 -3.26 20.79 -10.35
C ASN A 126 -3.48 20.41 -8.88
N TYR A 127 -2.42 20.21 -8.11
CA TYR A 127 -2.44 19.90 -6.67
C TYR A 127 -2.11 21.12 -5.79
N TYR A 128 -1.95 22.32 -6.34
CA TYR A 128 -1.61 23.53 -5.56
C TYR A 128 -2.59 23.77 -4.41
N GLY A 129 -3.87 23.59 -4.65
CA GLY A 129 -4.88 23.71 -3.59
C GLY A 129 -4.69 22.77 -2.39
N SER A 130 -3.94 21.68 -2.60
CA SER A 130 -3.56 20.75 -1.53
C SER A 130 -2.27 21.18 -0.81
N ILE A 131 -1.50 22.13 -1.35
CA ILE A 131 -0.33 22.74 -0.69
C ILE A 131 -0.84 23.80 0.28
N SER A 132 -1.52 23.38 1.32
CA SER A 132 -2.13 24.30 2.29
C SER A 132 -2.20 23.65 3.67
N GLY A 133 -2.40 24.46 4.68
CA GLY A 133 -2.55 23.97 6.04
C GLY A 133 -1.35 24.24 6.92
N THR A 134 -1.50 23.89 8.19
CA THR A 134 -0.52 24.16 9.26
C THR A 134 0.24 22.90 9.70
N SER A 135 -0.10 21.75 9.12
CA SER A 135 0.51 20.45 9.41
C SER A 135 1.11 19.83 8.15
N ALA A 136 2.21 19.13 8.35
CA ALA A 136 2.83 18.36 7.26
C ALA A 136 1.93 17.20 6.82
N HIS A 137 1.94 16.91 5.53
CA HIS A 137 1.12 15.85 4.94
C HIS A 137 1.67 15.38 3.59
N TYR A 138 1.14 14.26 3.09
CA TYR A 138 1.47 13.72 1.78
C TYR A 138 0.39 14.03 0.76
N ILE A 139 0.84 14.33 -0.47
CA ILE A 139 0.01 14.43 -1.67
C ILE A 139 0.48 13.34 -2.63
N TYR A 140 -0.45 12.68 -3.31
CA TYR A 140 -0.14 11.87 -4.48
C TYR A 140 -0.49 12.66 -5.74
N ALA A 141 0.49 12.83 -6.62
CA ALA A 141 0.31 13.43 -7.93
C ALA A 141 0.56 12.38 -9.02
N GLY A 142 -0.46 12.06 -9.79
CA GLY A 142 -0.32 11.21 -10.97
C GLY A 142 0.65 11.79 -12.00
N THR A 143 0.77 13.12 -12.01
CA THR A 143 1.79 13.87 -12.74
C THR A 143 2.20 15.07 -11.89
N ASP A 144 3.50 15.23 -11.65
CA ASP A 144 4.05 16.34 -10.84
C ASP A 144 3.87 17.73 -11.47
N GLY A 145 3.45 17.78 -12.74
CA GLY A 145 3.24 19.03 -13.47
C GLY A 145 4.52 19.78 -13.84
N ILE A 146 5.68 19.33 -13.36
CA ILE A 146 6.97 19.98 -13.56
C ILE A 146 7.86 19.16 -14.51
N ASN A 147 8.03 17.88 -14.20
CA ASN A 147 8.86 16.94 -14.97
C ASN A 147 8.03 15.83 -15.65
N GLY A 148 6.71 15.82 -15.45
CA GLY A 148 5.80 14.82 -16.01
C GLY A 148 5.87 13.47 -15.31
N GLN A 149 6.47 13.39 -14.11
CA GLN A 149 6.64 12.16 -13.34
C GLN A 149 5.51 11.98 -12.33
N THR A 150 5.16 10.73 -12.05
CA THR A 150 4.32 10.39 -10.91
C THR A 150 5.10 10.65 -9.61
N ALA A 151 4.46 11.26 -8.62
CA ALA A 151 5.13 11.63 -7.39
C ALA A 151 4.29 11.41 -6.13
N PHE A 152 4.94 10.92 -5.07
CA PHE A 152 4.58 11.23 -3.69
C PHE A 152 5.24 12.55 -3.30
N ILE A 153 4.45 13.49 -2.86
CA ILE A 153 4.91 14.83 -2.50
C ILE A 153 4.68 15.00 -1.00
N TYR A 154 5.76 15.11 -0.24
CA TYR A 154 5.65 15.54 1.16
C TYR A 154 5.63 17.05 1.21
N VAL A 155 4.61 17.60 1.85
CA VAL A 155 4.42 19.03 2.04
C VAL A 155 4.65 19.35 3.50
N CYS A 156 5.61 20.23 3.81
CA CYS A 156 5.91 20.67 5.15
C CYS A 156 5.79 22.20 5.25
N PRO A 157 4.90 22.74 6.10
CA PRO A 157 4.78 24.17 6.28
C PRO A 157 6.01 24.73 7.00
N ILE A 158 6.44 25.93 6.60
CA ILE A 158 7.46 26.69 7.28
C ILE A 158 6.74 27.76 8.12
N ALA A 159 6.63 27.52 9.42
CA ALA A 159 5.91 28.41 10.32
C ALA A 159 6.88 29.22 11.18
N ILE A 160 6.69 30.55 11.21
CA ILE A 160 7.42 31.50 12.06
C ILE A 160 6.42 32.12 13.04
N SER A 161 6.63 31.92 14.31
CA SER A 161 5.73 32.41 15.36
C SER A 161 4.26 32.02 15.16
N GLY A 162 4.03 30.82 14.65
CA GLY A 162 2.69 30.26 14.38
C GLY A 162 2.07 30.66 13.02
N ASN A 163 2.73 31.53 12.27
CA ASN A 163 2.26 31.93 10.93
C ASN A 163 3.03 31.16 9.85
N VAL A 164 2.32 30.54 8.93
CA VAL A 164 2.92 29.87 7.77
C VAL A 164 3.44 30.93 6.81
N THR A 165 4.73 30.86 6.50
CA THR A 165 5.42 31.80 5.58
C THR A 165 5.79 31.17 4.25
N GLY A 166 5.59 29.88 4.10
CA GLY A 166 5.83 29.10 2.89
C GLY A 166 5.79 27.61 3.20
N TYR A 167 6.09 26.82 2.20
CA TYR A 167 6.09 25.35 2.27
C TYR A 167 7.36 24.80 1.66
N LEU A 168 7.90 23.74 2.24
CA LEU A 168 8.86 22.85 1.61
C LEU A 168 8.15 21.64 1.04
N LEU A 169 8.49 21.27 -0.19
CA LEU A 169 7.97 20.11 -0.89
C LEU A 169 9.15 19.20 -1.25
N SER A 170 8.93 17.90 -1.10
CA SER A 170 9.87 16.86 -1.53
C SER A 170 9.15 15.85 -2.39
N TYR A 171 9.70 15.58 -3.56
CA TYR A 171 9.08 14.75 -4.58
C TYR A 171 9.82 13.43 -4.69
N MET A 172 9.13 12.33 -4.43
CA MET A 172 9.66 10.97 -4.55
C MET A 172 8.87 10.20 -5.61
N ASN A 173 9.59 9.53 -6.51
CA ASN A 173 8.95 8.63 -7.45
C ASN A 173 8.48 7.36 -6.72
N PRO A 174 7.20 6.93 -6.88
CA PRO A 174 6.73 5.65 -6.36
C PRO A 174 7.61 4.45 -6.76
N ASP A 175 8.23 4.49 -7.94
CA ASP A 175 9.14 3.43 -8.40
C ASP A 175 10.35 3.21 -7.49
N ASN A 176 10.72 4.19 -6.67
CA ASN A 176 11.78 4.03 -5.66
C ASN A 176 11.41 3.02 -4.55
N MET A 177 10.15 2.61 -4.49
CA MET A 177 9.68 1.56 -3.58
C MET A 177 9.73 0.16 -4.21
N LYS A 178 9.99 0.06 -5.52
CA LYS A 178 9.96 -1.22 -6.25
C LYS A 178 10.88 -2.29 -5.66
N GLU A 179 12.02 -1.88 -5.14
CA GLU A 179 12.98 -2.79 -4.51
C GLU A 179 12.40 -3.58 -3.33
N PHE A 180 11.42 -3.01 -2.61
CA PHE A 180 10.76 -3.71 -1.50
C PHE A 180 9.80 -4.80 -1.97
N PHE A 181 9.27 -4.65 -3.17
CA PHE A 181 8.29 -5.54 -3.73
C PHE A 181 8.91 -6.58 -4.66
N ASP A 182 10.24 -6.76 -4.57
CA ASP A 182 10.94 -7.73 -5.39
C ASP A 182 10.49 -9.15 -5.02
N ASN A 183 9.98 -9.84 -5.99
CA ASN A 183 9.00 -10.93 -5.98
C ASN A 183 9.47 -12.28 -5.43
N SER A 184 10.48 -12.31 -4.60
CA SER A 184 11.13 -13.55 -4.17
C SER A 184 10.22 -14.51 -3.38
N VAL A 185 9.13 -14.03 -2.75
CA VAL A 185 8.32 -14.86 -1.85
C VAL A 185 7.30 -15.72 -2.60
N TYR A 186 6.66 -15.18 -3.63
CA TYR A 186 5.64 -15.89 -4.40
C TYR A 186 5.99 -16.02 -5.90
N GLY A 187 7.22 -15.68 -6.29
CA GLY A 187 7.66 -15.67 -7.67
C GLY A 187 6.86 -14.66 -8.52
N ASP A 188 6.76 -14.95 -9.82
CA ASP A 188 6.11 -14.05 -10.78
C ASP A 188 4.56 -14.01 -10.67
N LYS A 189 3.99 -14.60 -9.64
CA LYS A 189 2.52 -14.70 -9.48
C LYS A 189 1.94 -13.69 -8.52
N ALA A 190 2.74 -13.03 -7.70
CA ALA A 190 2.27 -12.03 -6.77
C ALA A 190 2.38 -10.63 -7.35
N PHE A 191 1.46 -9.77 -7.00
CA PHE A 191 1.53 -8.35 -7.25
C PHE A 191 1.15 -7.57 -5.98
N PHE A 192 1.64 -6.34 -5.90
CA PHE A 192 1.37 -5.42 -4.80
C PHE A 192 0.88 -4.10 -5.35
N SER A 193 -0.08 -3.50 -4.70
CA SER A 193 -0.60 -2.21 -5.09
C SER A 193 -0.63 -1.26 -3.89
N LEU A 194 -0.12 -0.05 -4.12
CA LEU A 194 -0.35 1.07 -3.21
C LEU A 194 -1.63 1.78 -3.64
N VAL A 195 -2.56 1.86 -2.73
CA VAL A 195 -3.90 2.42 -2.99
C VAL A 195 -4.18 3.50 -1.96
N ASN A 196 -4.65 4.65 -2.40
CA ASN A 196 -5.08 5.70 -1.48
C ASN A 196 -6.46 5.38 -0.87
N ARG A 197 -6.90 6.19 0.10
CA ARG A 197 -8.18 6.00 0.77
C ARG A 197 -9.40 6.05 -0.16
N ASN A 198 -9.25 6.68 -1.33
CA ASN A 198 -10.32 6.81 -2.32
C ASN A 198 -10.31 5.67 -3.34
N GLY A 199 -9.44 4.67 -3.17
CA GLY A 199 -9.31 3.55 -4.11
C GLY A 199 -8.45 3.84 -5.35
N THR A 200 -7.80 5.00 -5.44
CA THR A 200 -6.89 5.29 -6.56
C THR A 200 -5.61 4.47 -6.40
N ILE A 201 -5.26 3.71 -7.42
CA ILE A 201 -4.00 3.00 -7.48
C ILE A 201 -2.89 4.01 -7.73
N MET A 202 -1.98 4.12 -6.77
CA MET A 202 -0.84 5.03 -6.83
C MET A 202 0.38 4.37 -7.48
N ALA A 203 0.58 3.08 -7.21
CA ALA A 203 1.64 2.28 -7.81
C ALA A 203 1.28 0.80 -7.78
N CYS A 204 1.78 0.04 -8.77
CA CYS A 204 1.68 -1.41 -8.85
C CYS A 204 3.04 -2.02 -9.09
N TYR A 205 3.32 -3.14 -8.43
CA TYR A 205 4.58 -3.86 -8.51
C TYR A 205 4.30 -5.36 -8.64
N GLY A 206 5.13 -6.09 -9.41
CA GLY A 206 5.03 -7.53 -9.53
C GLY A 206 4.39 -8.01 -10.83
N ALA A 207 3.66 -9.11 -10.77
CA ALA A 207 3.11 -9.78 -11.95
C ALA A 207 2.21 -8.88 -12.80
N THR A 208 2.51 -8.79 -14.09
CA THR A 208 1.78 -7.96 -15.05
C THR A 208 0.31 -8.34 -15.20
N ASP A 209 -0.01 -9.63 -15.04
CA ASP A 209 -1.39 -10.12 -15.15
C ASP A 209 -2.27 -9.63 -13.98
N GLY A 210 -1.71 -9.52 -12.78
CA GLY A 210 -2.41 -8.96 -11.62
C GLY A 210 -2.66 -7.45 -11.74
N THR A 211 -1.72 -6.71 -12.34
CA THR A 211 -1.87 -5.26 -12.57
C THR A 211 -2.96 -4.94 -13.58
N ALA A 212 -3.22 -5.82 -14.55
CA ALA A 212 -4.26 -5.64 -15.56
C ALA A 212 -5.68 -5.74 -14.97
N ILE A 213 -5.87 -6.53 -13.93
CA ILE A 213 -7.17 -6.71 -13.25
C ILE A 213 -7.58 -5.43 -12.48
N LEU A 214 -6.60 -4.64 -12.02
CA LEU A 214 -6.83 -3.49 -11.14
C LEU A 214 -6.84 -2.15 -11.87
N GLN A 215 -6.69 -2.11 -13.20
CA GLN A 215 -6.36 -0.89 -13.96
C GLN A 215 -7.40 0.24 -13.93
N ASN A 216 -8.66 0.01 -13.54
CA ASN A 216 -9.68 1.04 -13.67
C ASN A 216 -10.41 1.43 -12.39
N ASP A 217 -10.59 0.52 -11.47
CA ASP A 217 -11.24 0.81 -10.18
C ASP A 217 -11.02 -0.36 -9.21
N PHE A 218 -9.95 -0.26 -8.44
CA PHE A 218 -9.56 -1.29 -7.49
C PHE A 218 -10.70 -1.68 -6.54
N TRP A 219 -11.36 -0.67 -5.95
CA TRP A 219 -12.41 -0.93 -4.97
C TRP A 219 -13.66 -1.54 -5.59
N ASN A 220 -14.06 -1.11 -6.79
CA ASN A 220 -15.21 -1.70 -7.47
C ASN A 220 -14.91 -3.11 -7.95
N SER A 221 -13.72 -3.38 -8.45
CA SER A 221 -13.31 -4.74 -8.84
C SER A 221 -13.29 -5.69 -7.66
N LEU A 222 -12.71 -5.27 -6.52
CA LEU A 222 -12.72 -6.06 -5.29
C LEU A 222 -14.13 -6.22 -4.74
N LYS A 223 -14.97 -5.19 -4.83
CA LYS A 223 -16.35 -5.22 -4.38
C LYS A 223 -17.16 -6.25 -5.14
N ASP A 224 -17.11 -6.23 -6.48
CA ASP A 224 -17.83 -7.18 -7.33
C ASP A 224 -17.47 -8.63 -7.03
N ILE A 225 -16.17 -8.90 -6.78
CA ILE A 225 -15.69 -10.24 -6.44
C ILE A 225 -16.11 -10.61 -5.00
N SER A 226 -15.96 -9.73 -4.05
CA SER A 226 -16.18 -10.02 -2.63
C SER A 226 -17.64 -9.93 -2.19
N GLU A 227 -18.50 -9.18 -2.86
CA GLU A 227 -19.96 -9.19 -2.63
C GLU A 227 -20.53 -10.58 -2.92
N SER A 228 -20.01 -11.27 -3.94
CA SER A 228 -20.41 -12.65 -4.25
C SER A 228 -20.06 -13.61 -3.10
N LEU A 229 -19.07 -13.28 -2.26
CA LEU A 229 -18.60 -14.07 -1.13
C LEU A 229 -19.14 -13.57 0.23
N GLY A 230 -19.87 -12.44 0.28
CA GLY A 230 -20.39 -11.86 1.50
C GLY A 230 -19.35 -11.23 2.44
N SER A 231 -18.11 -11.10 2.01
CA SER A 231 -16.99 -10.62 2.83
C SER A 231 -16.74 -9.10 2.73
N TRP A 232 -17.29 -8.44 1.70
CA TRP A 232 -17.04 -7.03 1.41
C TRP A 232 -17.39 -6.06 2.54
N THR A 233 -18.56 -6.21 3.11
CA THR A 233 -19.03 -5.29 4.16
C THR A 233 -18.14 -5.32 5.41
N LEU A 234 -17.57 -6.48 5.73
CA LEU A 234 -16.65 -6.63 6.84
C LEU A 234 -15.32 -5.95 6.52
N PHE A 235 -14.80 -6.18 5.35
CA PHE A 235 -13.56 -5.57 4.85
C PHE A 235 -13.65 -4.05 4.81
N GLU A 236 -14.70 -3.49 4.21
CA GLU A 236 -14.92 -2.04 4.13
C GLU A 236 -14.97 -1.40 5.52
N ARG A 237 -15.66 -2.05 6.47
CA ARG A 237 -15.74 -1.57 7.85
C ARG A 237 -14.39 -1.60 8.57
N GLN A 238 -13.54 -2.56 8.29
CA GLN A 238 -12.18 -2.63 8.84
C GLN A 238 -11.28 -1.56 8.22
N GLN A 239 -11.35 -1.36 6.92
CA GLN A 239 -10.59 -0.32 6.21
C GLN A 239 -10.95 1.09 6.68
N GLN A 240 -12.23 1.37 6.89
CA GLN A 240 -12.67 2.67 7.44
C GLN A 240 -12.12 2.94 8.84
N LYS A 241 -11.82 1.89 9.62
CA LYS A 241 -11.19 2.00 10.94
C LYS A 241 -9.67 2.08 10.87
N GLY A 242 -9.06 1.95 9.69
CA GLY A 242 -7.61 1.92 9.51
C GLY A 242 -6.97 0.61 9.98
N ASN A 243 -7.75 -0.46 10.12
CA ASN A 243 -7.23 -1.78 10.46
C ASN A 243 -6.73 -2.51 9.22
N SER A 244 -5.69 -3.31 9.38
CA SER A 244 -5.27 -4.30 8.39
C SER A 244 -6.22 -5.50 8.38
N GLY A 245 -6.31 -6.20 7.26
CA GLY A 245 -7.12 -7.39 7.13
C GLY A 245 -6.86 -8.12 5.82
N ILE A 246 -7.29 -9.37 5.76
CA ILE A 246 -7.21 -10.21 4.56
C ILE A 246 -8.63 -10.33 3.98
N LEU A 247 -8.73 -10.05 2.68
CA LEU A 247 -9.93 -10.28 1.90
C LEU A 247 -9.71 -11.51 1.01
N HIS A 248 -10.50 -12.55 1.26
CA HIS A 248 -10.55 -13.71 0.37
C HIS A 248 -11.49 -13.43 -0.80
N VAL A 249 -10.98 -13.63 -2.00
CA VAL A 249 -11.69 -13.49 -3.27
C VAL A 249 -11.55 -14.75 -4.11
#